data_e399f1ac3bd780662da853f376563f94
#
_entry.id   e399f1ac3bd780662da853f376563f94
#
_cell.length_a   1.000
_cell.length_b   1.000
_cell.length_c   1.000
_cell.angle_alpha   90.00
_cell.angle_beta   90.00
_cell.angle_gamma   90.00
#
_symmetry.space_group_name_H-M   'P 1'
#
loop_
_entity.id
_entity.type
_entity.pdbx_description
1 polymer ?
#
loop_
_entity_poly.entity_id
_entity_poly.type
_entity_poly.pdbx_seq_one_letter_code
_entity_poly.pdbx_strand_id
1 'polypeptide(L)'
;MGRALRSITLGCAQFGKGYGFYINTPEMSSGEIAKILDLAFDNGVETLDLAQGYEGVIKKFSEIGLENRFKLGTKVKYGNSSAESLSEALASDLKALNAKQFESILIHDWSDLTSSQKDSALRFLTDLKKLGVANFIGISVYEKSELLEINQEIEIVQAPLNYFYTDFLFDKEARNLAKNGVAFHARSIFHQGTLLNTRTLPSNFKTETKNYEEYCKEHGLTSLQGALSIFDSQNLFKNLVIGVSNANQLGEIIQSPVTSINSMLDEVPTGLPKQLIDPRLWTTK
;
A
#
# COMPACT_ATOMS: atom_id res chain seq x y z
N MET A 1 5.45 24.41 -12.78
CA MET A 1 5.35 24.24 -11.30
C MET A 1 4.83 22.84 -11.04
N GLY A 2 5.60 21.98 -10.36
CA GLY A 2 5.16 20.64 -9.97
C GLY A 2 3.98 20.73 -9.01
N ARG A 3 3.01 19.82 -9.15
CA ARG A 3 1.85 19.72 -8.29
C ARG A 3 2.25 18.91 -7.03
N ALA A 4 1.70 19.24 -5.87
CA ALA A 4 1.83 18.39 -4.69
C ALA A 4 1.17 17.03 -4.97
N LEU A 5 1.77 15.95 -4.43
CA LEU A 5 1.16 14.61 -4.48
C LEU A 5 -0.30 14.67 -4.00
N ARG A 6 -1.16 13.89 -4.65
CA ARG A 6 -2.57 13.74 -4.26
C ARG A 6 -2.64 13.14 -2.84
N SER A 7 -3.59 12.40 -2.46
CA SER A 7 -3.70 11.82 -1.11
C SER A 7 -2.61 10.77 -0.85
N ILE A 8 -1.85 10.91 0.26
CA ILE A 8 -0.86 9.95 0.75
C ILE A 8 -1.38 9.30 2.02
N THR A 9 -1.17 7.99 2.13
CA THR A 9 -1.27 7.21 3.35
C THR A 9 0.11 6.67 3.71
N LEU A 10 0.51 6.80 4.97
CA LEU A 10 1.79 6.27 5.44
C LEU A 10 1.66 4.77 5.74
N GLY A 11 2.32 3.94 4.93
CA GLY A 11 2.43 2.50 5.13
C GLY A 11 3.41 2.17 6.25
N CYS A 12 2.95 1.45 7.26
CA CYS A 12 3.71 1.21 8.50
C CYS A 12 4.49 -0.12 8.50
N ALA A 13 4.53 -0.82 7.38
CA ALA A 13 5.18 -2.13 7.29
C ALA A 13 6.67 -2.10 7.68
N GLN A 14 7.41 -1.06 7.28
CA GLN A 14 8.84 -0.88 7.59
C GLN A 14 9.11 -0.52 9.05
N PHE A 15 8.10 -0.16 9.83
CA PHE A 15 8.22 0.10 11.27
C PHE A 15 8.29 -1.19 12.08
N GLY A 16 7.81 -2.29 11.50
CA GLY A 16 7.87 -3.62 12.07
C GLY A 16 9.20 -4.32 11.82
N LYS A 17 9.34 -5.50 12.43
CA LYS A 17 10.52 -6.34 12.26
C LYS A 17 10.44 -7.16 10.96
N GLY A 18 11.54 -7.17 10.20
CA GLY A 18 11.72 -8.12 9.09
C GLY A 18 10.77 -7.93 7.89
N TYR A 19 10.35 -6.71 7.57
CA TYR A 19 9.51 -6.45 6.41
C TYR A 19 10.32 -6.07 5.17
N GLY A 20 9.89 -6.62 4.02
CA GLY A 20 10.43 -6.31 2.70
C GLY A 20 11.49 -7.30 2.22
N PHE A 21 12.00 -7.08 1.01
CA PHE A 21 13.01 -7.94 0.38
C PHE A 21 14.35 -7.92 1.14
N TYR A 22 14.65 -6.83 1.82
CA TYR A 22 15.85 -6.66 2.65
C TYR A 22 15.58 -7.02 4.11
N ILE A 23 15.41 -8.31 4.40
CA ILE A 23 15.07 -8.86 5.73
C ILE A 23 16.07 -8.48 6.83
N ASN A 24 17.29 -8.08 6.46
CA ASN A 24 18.37 -7.71 7.40
C ASN A 24 18.43 -6.20 7.72
N THR A 25 17.38 -5.42 7.39
CA THR A 25 17.34 -4.03 7.84
C THR A 25 17.18 -3.98 9.36
N PRO A 26 17.96 -3.16 10.07
CA PRO A 26 17.77 -2.96 11.50
C PRO A 26 16.35 -2.53 11.82
N GLU A 27 15.83 -3.02 12.94
CA GLU A 27 14.52 -2.59 13.42
C GLU A 27 14.50 -1.08 13.67
N MET A 28 13.50 -0.37 13.15
CA MET A 28 13.41 1.07 13.32
C MET A 28 13.11 1.42 14.77
N SER A 29 13.85 2.37 15.34
CA SER A 29 13.65 2.84 16.72
C SER A 29 12.34 3.63 16.87
N SER A 30 11.72 3.60 18.05
CA SER A 30 10.54 4.42 18.35
C SER A 30 10.81 5.92 18.14
N GLY A 31 12.04 6.39 18.38
CA GLY A 31 12.42 7.78 18.14
C GLY A 31 12.45 8.16 16.66
N GLU A 32 12.88 7.26 15.77
CA GLU A 32 12.83 7.52 14.32
C GLU A 32 11.39 7.45 13.80
N ILE A 33 10.61 6.50 14.31
CA ILE A 33 9.17 6.41 13.97
C ILE A 33 8.45 7.71 14.38
N ALA A 34 8.71 8.24 15.59
CA ALA A 34 8.11 9.48 16.05
C ALA A 34 8.43 10.64 15.11
N LYS A 35 9.69 10.80 14.66
CA LYS A 35 10.08 11.83 13.68
C LYS A 35 9.34 11.68 12.35
N ILE A 36 9.17 10.44 11.86
CA ILE A 36 8.41 10.18 10.63
C ILE A 36 6.95 10.57 10.82
N LEU A 37 6.33 10.21 11.95
CA LEU A 37 4.95 10.56 12.26
C LEU A 37 4.74 12.06 12.37
N ASP A 38 5.64 12.77 13.05
CA ASP A 38 5.58 14.24 13.17
C ASP A 38 5.68 14.89 11.80
N LEU A 39 6.68 14.48 10.98
CA LEU A 39 6.83 14.99 9.62
C LEU A 39 5.61 14.67 8.74
N ALA A 40 5.03 13.49 8.86
CA ALA A 40 3.83 13.08 8.13
C ALA A 40 2.64 13.98 8.50
N PHE A 41 2.40 14.16 9.79
CA PHE A 41 1.31 14.98 10.32
C PHE A 41 1.43 16.45 9.89
N ASP A 42 2.61 17.04 10.05
CA ASP A 42 2.91 18.43 9.68
C ASP A 42 2.73 18.69 8.16
N ASN A 43 2.80 17.65 7.34
CA ASN A 43 2.59 17.73 5.88
C ASN A 43 1.22 17.20 5.42
N GLY A 44 0.25 17.04 6.33
CA GLY A 44 -1.14 16.70 6.00
C GLY A 44 -1.37 15.23 5.63
N VAL A 45 -0.46 14.33 6.01
CA VAL A 45 -0.71 12.88 5.93
C VAL A 45 -1.59 12.49 7.09
N GLU A 46 -2.86 12.18 6.81
CA GLU A 46 -3.87 11.93 7.84
C GLU A 46 -4.05 10.45 8.19
N THR A 47 -3.56 9.52 7.36
CA THR A 47 -3.87 8.10 7.49
C THR A 47 -2.62 7.24 7.60
N LEU A 48 -2.65 6.30 8.54
CA LEU A 48 -1.66 5.23 8.69
C LEU A 48 -2.25 3.91 8.18
N ASP A 49 -1.47 3.16 7.40
CA ASP A 49 -1.83 1.85 6.87
C ASP A 49 -1.08 0.75 7.62
N LEU A 50 -1.80 0.06 8.49
CA LEU A 50 -1.33 -1.00 9.37
C LEU A 50 -1.66 -2.40 8.80
N ALA A 51 -1.16 -3.42 9.43
CA ALA A 51 -1.65 -4.79 9.30
C ALA A 51 -1.29 -5.61 10.55
N GLN A 52 -2.12 -6.59 10.92
CA GLN A 52 -1.85 -7.50 12.02
C GLN A 52 -0.54 -8.29 11.86
N GLY A 53 -0.06 -8.47 10.62
CA GLY A 53 1.22 -9.12 10.34
C GLY A 53 2.47 -8.23 10.52
N TYR A 54 2.33 -6.95 10.91
CA TYR A 54 3.47 -6.05 11.11
C TYR A 54 3.97 -6.15 12.56
N GLU A 55 4.87 -7.09 12.81
CA GLU A 55 5.36 -7.41 14.15
C GLU A 55 5.91 -6.18 14.88
N GLY A 56 5.41 -5.92 16.08
CA GLY A 56 5.89 -4.86 16.97
C GLY A 56 5.35 -3.45 16.69
N VAL A 57 4.67 -3.21 15.56
CA VAL A 57 4.21 -1.85 15.18
C VAL A 57 3.19 -1.30 16.17
N ILE A 58 2.16 -2.08 16.53
CA ILE A 58 1.13 -1.67 17.50
C ILE A 58 1.75 -1.29 18.84
N LYS A 59 2.70 -2.10 19.32
CA LYS A 59 3.40 -1.83 20.58
C LYS A 59 4.17 -0.49 20.52
N LYS A 60 4.95 -0.25 19.46
CA LYS A 60 5.69 1.00 19.26
C LYS A 60 4.75 2.21 19.20
N PHE A 61 3.62 2.09 18.52
CA PHE A 61 2.64 3.16 18.44
C PHE A 61 1.95 3.44 19.78
N SER A 62 1.70 2.39 20.57
CA SER A 62 1.21 2.54 21.94
C SER A 62 2.22 3.26 22.85
N GLU A 63 3.52 3.00 22.69
CA GLU A 63 4.59 3.65 23.45
C GLU A 63 4.81 5.11 23.03
N ILE A 64 4.71 5.41 21.73
CA ILE A 64 4.88 6.78 21.20
C ILE A 64 3.66 7.64 21.56
N GLY A 65 2.45 7.06 21.50
CA GLY A 65 1.19 7.78 21.60
C GLY A 65 0.83 8.50 20.28
N LEU A 66 -0.27 8.09 19.65
CA LEU A 66 -0.70 8.72 18.40
C LEU A 66 -1.57 9.97 18.62
N GLU A 67 -2.05 10.21 19.86
CA GLU A 67 -2.85 11.37 20.28
C GLU A 67 -4.08 11.65 19.39
N ASN A 68 -4.61 10.63 18.72
CA ASN A 68 -5.70 10.73 17.73
C ASN A 68 -5.37 11.63 16.52
N ARG A 69 -4.09 11.85 16.22
CA ARG A 69 -3.63 12.65 15.07
C ARG A 69 -3.91 11.98 13.72
N PHE A 70 -4.05 10.65 13.73
CA PHE A 70 -4.16 9.87 12.51
C PHE A 70 -5.42 9.00 12.48
N LYS A 71 -5.99 8.86 11.28
CA LYS A 71 -6.94 7.81 10.94
C LYS A 71 -6.18 6.50 10.74
N LEU A 72 -6.69 5.39 11.24
CA LEU A 72 -6.00 4.11 11.25
C LEU A 72 -6.67 3.13 10.30
N GLY A 73 -6.03 2.80 9.18
CA GLY A 73 -6.38 1.66 8.36
C GLY A 73 -5.63 0.41 8.83
N THR A 74 -6.27 -0.75 8.81
CA THR A 74 -5.59 -2.02 9.12
C THR A 74 -5.98 -3.14 8.16
N LYS A 75 -5.18 -4.21 8.15
CA LYS A 75 -5.43 -5.40 7.34
C LYS A 75 -5.36 -6.66 8.21
N VAL A 76 -6.28 -7.57 7.98
CA VAL A 76 -6.37 -8.86 8.67
C VAL A 76 -6.18 -10.02 7.70
N LYS A 77 -5.57 -11.12 8.16
CA LYS A 77 -5.49 -12.39 7.43
C LYS A 77 -6.62 -13.30 7.88
N TYR A 78 -7.56 -13.56 6.99
CA TYR A 78 -8.77 -14.31 7.30
C TYR A 78 -8.62 -15.83 7.15
N GLY A 79 -7.74 -16.28 6.25
CA GLY A 79 -7.70 -17.69 5.82
C GLY A 79 -7.41 -18.72 6.92
N ASN A 80 -6.64 -18.35 7.94
CA ASN A 80 -6.22 -19.25 9.03
C ASN A 80 -6.74 -18.80 10.41
N SER A 81 -7.74 -17.91 10.47
CA SER A 81 -8.24 -17.32 11.71
C SER A 81 -9.75 -17.45 11.80
N SER A 82 -10.31 -17.53 13.01
CA SER A 82 -11.74 -17.39 13.21
C SER A 82 -12.16 -15.92 13.29
N ALA A 83 -13.40 -15.62 12.96
CA ALA A 83 -13.97 -14.28 13.07
C ALA A 83 -13.87 -13.73 14.51
N GLU A 84 -14.08 -14.60 15.51
CA GLU A 84 -13.97 -14.27 16.93
C GLU A 84 -12.54 -13.84 17.28
N SER A 85 -11.54 -14.66 16.91
CA SER A 85 -10.12 -14.37 17.17
C SER A 85 -9.67 -13.05 16.50
N LEU A 86 -10.12 -12.79 15.27
CA LEU A 86 -9.84 -11.55 14.58
C LEU A 86 -10.51 -10.34 15.25
N SER A 87 -11.75 -10.50 15.72
CA SER A 87 -12.47 -9.45 16.45
C SER A 87 -11.77 -9.10 17.76
N GLU A 88 -11.34 -10.10 18.52
CA GLU A 88 -10.58 -9.92 19.77
C GLU A 88 -9.24 -9.19 19.50
N ALA A 89 -8.51 -9.61 18.46
CA ALA A 89 -7.26 -8.96 18.08
C ALA A 89 -7.47 -7.49 17.68
N LEU A 90 -8.49 -7.19 16.85
CA LEU A 90 -8.83 -5.82 16.47
C LEU A 90 -9.22 -4.96 17.68
N ALA A 91 -9.99 -5.50 18.61
CA ALA A 91 -10.36 -4.80 19.86
C ALA A 91 -9.13 -4.53 20.74
N SER A 92 -8.20 -5.49 20.83
CA SER A 92 -6.93 -5.32 21.53
C SER A 92 -6.08 -4.22 20.89
N ASP A 93 -6.00 -4.19 19.56
CA ASP A 93 -5.23 -3.17 18.81
C ASP A 93 -5.84 -1.78 19.03
N LEU A 94 -7.16 -1.61 18.94
CA LEU A 94 -7.84 -0.35 19.21
C LEU A 94 -7.59 0.13 20.65
N LYS A 95 -7.64 -0.77 21.62
CA LYS A 95 -7.32 -0.44 23.03
C LYS A 95 -5.87 0.01 23.17
N ALA A 96 -4.92 -0.71 22.58
CA ALA A 96 -3.50 -0.38 22.66
C ALA A 96 -3.18 0.97 21.99
N LEU A 97 -3.87 1.32 20.91
CA LEU A 97 -3.70 2.56 20.16
C LEU A 97 -4.54 3.72 20.71
N ASN A 98 -5.33 3.48 21.77
CA ASN A 98 -6.30 4.45 22.32
C ASN A 98 -7.23 5.02 21.24
N ALA A 99 -7.64 4.17 20.29
CA ALA A 99 -8.50 4.52 19.17
C ALA A 99 -9.92 3.97 19.38
N LYS A 100 -10.94 4.67 18.87
CA LYS A 100 -12.34 4.25 18.99
C LYS A 100 -12.74 3.24 17.93
N GLN A 101 -12.20 3.40 16.72
CA GLN A 101 -12.52 2.61 15.53
C GLN A 101 -11.38 2.70 14.53
N PHE A 102 -11.36 1.79 13.57
CA PHE A 102 -10.49 1.92 12.39
C PHE A 102 -11.18 2.74 11.30
N GLU A 103 -10.39 3.53 10.56
CA GLU A 103 -10.87 4.17 9.34
C GLU A 103 -11.19 3.14 8.27
N SER A 104 -10.36 2.10 8.15
CA SER A 104 -10.63 1.00 7.23
C SER A 104 -10.09 -0.33 7.76
N ILE A 105 -10.81 -1.42 7.44
CA ILE A 105 -10.35 -2.79 7.64
C ILE A 105 -10.39 -3.53 6.31
N LEU A 106 -9.23 -4.08 5.88
CA LEU A 106 -9.11 -4.82 4.64
C LEU A 106 -8.75 -6.29 4.91
N ILE A 107 -9.23 -7.21 4.06
CA ILE A 107 -8.68 -8.56 4.01
C ILE A 107 -7.33 -8.52 3.29
N HIS A 108 -6.30 -9.03 3.93
CA HIS A 108 -4.91 -8.94 3.44
C HIS A 108 -4.52 -10.09 2.50
N ASP A 109 -5.09 -11.26 2.74
CA ASP A 109 -4.82 -12.52 2.07
C ASP A 109 -5.93 -12.94 1.09
N TRP A 110 -6.60 -11.97 0.46
CA TRP A 110 -7.74 -12.20 -0.41
C TRP A 110 -7.47 -13.22 -1.52
N SER A 111 -6.27 -13.15 -2.14
CA SER A 111 -5.85 -14.08 -3.19
C SER A 111 -5.73 -15.54 -2.73
N ASP A 112 -5.52 -15.74 -1.42
CA ASP A 112 -5.23 -17.07 -0.87
C ASP A 112 -6.52 -17.77 -0.38
N LEU A 113 -7.66 -17.04 -0.36
CA LEU A 113 -8.93 -17.54 0.14
C LEU A 113 -9.69 -18.35 -0.90
N THR A 114 -10.30 -19.45 -0.48
CA THR A 114 -11.33 -20.16 -1.27
C THR A 114 -12.60 -19.31 -1.39
N SER A 115 -13.47 -19.59 -2.36
CA SER A 115 -14.74 -18.85 -2.55
C SER A 115 -15.60 -18.83 -1.26
N SER A 116 -15.70 -19.97 -0.55
CA SER A 116 -16.44 -20.04 0.72
C SER A 116 -15.82 -19.17 1.82
N GLN A 117 -14.48 -19.07 1.88
CA GLN A 117 -13.80 -18.20 2.82
C GLN A 117 -13.98 -16.73 2.44
N LYS A 118 -13.99 -16.39 1.15
CA LYS A 118 -14.30 -15.04 0.66
C LYS A 118 -15.68 -14.58 1.09
N ASP A 119 -16.70 -15.41 0.91
CA ASP A 119 -18.06 -15.11 1.38
C ASP A 119 -18.13 -14.90 2.90
N SER A 120 -17.39 -15.70 3.65
CA SER A 120 -17.32 -15.56 5.12
C SER A 120 -16.57 -14.30 5.54
N ALA A 121 -15.47 -13.97 4.85
CA ALA A 121 -14.69 -12.77 5.09
C ALA A 121 -15.49 -11.48 4.78
N LEU A 122 -16.31 -11.49 3.72
CA LEU A 122 -17.20 -10.38 3.40
C LEU A 122 -18.27 -10.17 4.47
N ARG A 123 -18.90 -11.25 4.95
CA ARG A 123 -19.83 -11.15 6.08
C ARG A 123 -19.15 -10.60 7.34
N PHE A 124 -17.95 -11.08 7.67
CA PHE A 124 -17.16 -10.58 8.79
C PHE A 124 -16.89 -9.07 8.68
N LEU A 125 -16.41 -8.59 7.53
CA LEU A 125 -16.17 -7.17 7.30
C LEU A 125 -17.47 -6.34 7.43
N THR A 126 -18.57 -6.82 6.85
CA THR A 126 -19.88 -6.16 6.91
C THR A 126 -20.36 -6.03 8.35
N ASP A 127 -20.17 -7.07 9.17
CA ASP A 127 -20.55 -7.05 10.58
C ASP A 127 -19.66 -6.07 11.37
N LEU A 128 -18.35 -6.04 11.15
CA LEU A 128 -17.47 -5.04 11.77
C LEU A 128 -17.90 -3.61 11.44
N LYS A 129 -18.31 -3.35 10.20
CA LYS A 129 -18.82 -2.05 9.80
C LYS A 129 -20.13 -1.70 10.50
N LYS A 130 -21.09 -2.61 10.54
CA LYS A 130 -22.38 -2.42 11.26
C LYS A 130 -22.18 -2.14 12.75
N LEU A 131 -21.19 -2.78 13.37
CA LEU A 131 -20.81 -2.57 14.76
C LEU A 131 -20.02 -1.28 15.02
N GLY A 132 -19.67 -0.52 13.97
CA GLY A 132 -18.89 0.70 14.08
C GLY A 132 -17.41 0.47 14.41
N VAL A 133 -16.89 -0.74 14.21
CA VAL A 133 -15.46 -1.04 14.38
C VAL A 133 -14.63 -0.49 13.23
N ALA A 134 -15.22 -0.38 12.03
CA ALA A 134 -14.60 0.23 10.85
C ALA A 134 -15.57 1.21 10.16
N ASN A 135 -15.04 2.31 9.62
CA ASN A 135 -15.80 3.23 8.75
C ASN A 135 -15.94 2.65 7.34
N PHE A 136 -14.86 2.08 6.81
CA PHE A 136 -14.81 1.50 5.47
C PHE A 136 -14.28 0.07 5.53
N ILE A 137 -14.75 -0.76 4.59
CA ILE A 137 -14.31 -2.14 4.45
C ILE A 137 -13.76 -2.41 3.05
N GLY A 138 -12.80 -3.33 2.94
CA GLY A 138 -12.16 -3.57 1.68
C GLY A 138 -11.28 -4.81 1.62
N ILE A 139 -10.55 -4.90 0.53
CA ILE A 139 -9.63 -6.01 0.24
C ILE A 139 -8.29 -5.50 -0.30
N SER A 140 -7.23 -6.28 -0.07
CA SER A 140 -5.94 -6.09 -0.71
C SER A 140 -5.73 -7.19 -1.75
N VAL A 141 -5.59 -6.79 -3.00
CA VAL A 141 -5.45 -7.69 -4.15
C VAL A 141 -4.06 -7.60 -4.77
N TYR A 142 -3.67 -8.63 -5.50
CA TYR A 142 -2.44 -8.66 -6.28
C TYR A 142 -2.70 -8.72 -7.78
N GLU A 143 -3.76 -9.38 -8.20
CA GLU A 143 -4.07 -9.59 -9.62
C GLU A 143 -5.48 -9.05 -9.95
N LYS A 144 -5.63 -8.52 -11.16
CA LYS A 144 -6.92 -7.97 -11.63
C LYS A 144 -8.03 -9.02 -11.71
N SER A 145 -7.69 -10.32 -11.90
CA SER A 145 -8.66 -11.42 -11.87
C SER A 145 -9.40 -11.53 -10.54
N GLU A 146 -8.80 -11.08 -9.43
CA GLU A 146 -9.40 -11.09 -8.10
C GLU A 146 -10.56 -10.08 -7.97
N LEU A 147 -10.64 -9.09 -8.87
CA LEU A 147 -11.72 -8.11 -8.89
C LEU A 147 -13.08 -8.72 -9.29
N LEU A 148 -13.09 -9.82 -10.05
CA LEU A 148 -14.31 -10.51 -10.49
C LEU A 148 -15.11 -11.13 -9.34
N GLU A 149 -14.49 -11.30 -8.18
CA GLU A 149 -15.08 -11.93 -7.00
C GLU A 149 -15.52 -10.90 -5.94
N ILE A 150 -15.52 -9.62 -6.29
CA ILE A 150 -15.89 -8.52 -5.40
C ILE A 150 -17.40 -8.26 -5.48
N ASN A 151 -18.05 -8.17 -4.33
CA ASN A 151 -19.44 -7.76 -4.23
C ASN A 151 -19.58 -6.24 -4.00
N GLN A 152 -20.82 -5.75 -4.02
CA GLN A 152 -21.16 -4.34 -3.88
C GLN A 152 -20.89 -3.74 -2.48
N GLU A 153 -20.55 -4.56 -1.48
CA GLU A 153 -20.29 -4.09 -0.12
C GLU A 153 -18.85 -3.59 0.07
N ILE A 154 -17.93 -3.96 -0.83
CA ILE A 154 -16.53 -3.52 -0.78
C ILE A 154 -16.41 -2.07 -1.24
N GLU A 155 -15.79 -1.26 -0.39
CA GLU A 155 -15.62 0.17 -0.60
C GLU A 155 -14.18 0.56 -0.96
N ILE A 156 -13.19 -0.26 -0.55
CA ILE A 156 -11.78 -0.03 -0.80
C ILE A 156 -11.13 -1.26 -1.44
N VAL A 157 -10.42 -1.05 -2.53
CA VAL A 157 -9.49 -2.01 -3.12
C VAL A 157 -8.09 -1.46 -3.05
N GLN A 158 -7.21 -2.13 -2.31
CA GLN A 158 -5.78 -1.79 -2.29
C GLN A 158 -5.02 -2.72 -3.23
N ALA A 159 -4.39 -2.17 -4.28
CA ALA A 159 -3.72 -2.93 -5.32
C ALA A 159 -2.33 -2.37 -5.65
N PRO A 160 -1.40 -3.19 -6.18
CA PRO A 160 -0.10 -2.69 -6.60
C PRO A 160 -0.21 -1.76 -7.81
N LEU A 161 0.63 -0.71 -7.79
CA LEU A 161 0.84 0.18 -8.93
C LEU A 161 2.31 0.61 -8.93
N ASN A 162 3.02 0.36 -10.02
CA ASN A 162 4.37 0.87 -10.25
C ASN A 162 4.72 0.75 -11.75
N TYR A 163 5.91 1.19 -12.14
CA TYR A 163 6.37 1.13 -13.53
C TYR A 163 6.29 -0.27 -14.16
N PHE A 164 6.52 -1.32 -13.39
CA PHE A 164 6.45 -2.70 -13.89
C PHE A 164 5.04 -3.31 -13.80
N TYR A 165 4.10 -2.68 -13.12
CA TYR A 165 2.76 -3.22 -12.93
C TYR A 165 1.68 -2.15 -12.97
N THR A 166 1.13 -1.93 -14.16
CA THR A 166 0.07 -0.96 -14.46
C THR A 166 -1.24 -1.62 -14.91
N ASP A 167 -1.34 -2.94 -14.85
CA ASP A 167 -2.45 -3.73 -15.40
C ASP A 167 -3.83 -3.29 -14.94
N PHE A 168 -3.97 -2.84 -13.68
CA PHE A 168 -5.23 -2.34 -13.15
C PHE A 168 -5.73 -1.08 -13.86
N LEU A 169 -4.82 -0.23 -14.35
CA LEU A 169 -5.20 1.03 -15.03
C LEU A 169 -6.00 0.79 -16.30
N PHE A 170 -5.74 -0.32 -16.98
CA PHE A 170 -6.35 -0.68 -18.25
C PHE A 170 -7.48 -1.71 -18.09
N ASP A 171 -7.70 -2.22 -16.86
CA ASP A 171 -8.71 -3.22 -16.58
C ASP A 171 -10.12 -2.63 -16.60
N LYS A 172 -11.05 -3.34 -17.29
CA LYS A 172 -12.44 -2.89 -17.42
C LYS A 172 -13.19 -2.98 -16.09
N GLU A 173 -12.97 -4.05 -15.31
CA GLU A 173 -13.66 -4.27 -14.05
C GLU A 173 -13.19 -3.28 -12.99
N ALA A 174 -11.87 -3.00 -12.91
CA ALA A 174 -11.35 -1.97 -12.03
C ALA A 174 -12.01 -0.61 -12.28
N ARG A 175 -12.15 -0.23 -13.55
CA ARG A 175 -12.83 1.02 -13.92
C ARG A 175 -14.32 1.01 -13.63
N ASN A 176 -14.98 -0.14 -13.78
CA ASN A 176 -16.39 -0.32 -13.45
C ASN A 176 -16.64 -0.18 -11.95
N LEU A 177 -15.84 -0.86 -11.12
CA LEU A 177 -15.89 -0.76 -9.66
C LEU A 177 -15.65 0.69 -9.19
N ALA A 178 -14.66 1.38 -9.75
CA ALA A 178 -14.39 2.77 -9.41
C ALA A 178 -15.54 3.73 -9.78
N LYS A 179 -16.21 3.50 -10.91
CA LYS A 179 -17.44 4.25 -11.30
C LYS A 179 -18.59 4.01 -10.33
N ASN A 180 -18.67 2.83 -9.74
CA ASN A 180 -19.66 2.47 -8.73
C ASN A 180 -19.28 2.86 -7.30
N GLY A 181 -18.22 3.67 -7.13
CA GLY A 181 -17.86 4.25 -5.85
C GLY A 181 -16.77 3.53 -5.07
N VAL A 182 -16.21 2.43 -5.59
CA VAL A 182 -15.08 1.73 -4.95
C VAL A 182 -13.82 2.59 -5.06
N ALA A 183 -13.19 2.88 -3.92
CA ALA A 183 -11.94 3.63 -3.86
C ALA A 183 -10.73 2.71 -4.09
N PHE A 184 -9.93 3.00 -5.11
CA PHE A 184 -8.69 2.29 -5.37
C PHE A 184 -7.52 2.98 -4.67
N HIS A 185 -6.78 2.24 -3.84
CA HIS A 185 -5.56 2.68 -3.15
C HIS A 185 -4.35 1.98 -3.78
N ALA A 186 -3.40 2.77 -4.29
CA ALA A 186 -2.16 2.25 -4.84
C ALA A 186 -1.18 1.91 -3.72
N ARG A 187 -0.52 0.76 -3.81
CA ARG A 187 0.63 0.40 -2.99
C ARG A 187 1.80 -0.05 -3.86
N SER A 188 2.96 -0.23 -3.24
CA SER A 188 4.17 -0.76 -3.91
C SER A 188 4.70 0.11 -5.05
N ILE A 189 4.49 1.42 -5.01
CA ILE A 189 4.90 2.35 -6.07
C ILE A 189 6.41 2.30 -6.34
N PHE A 190 7.22 2.02 -5.33
CA PHE A 190 8.67 1.90 -5.42
C PHE A 190 9.15 0.46 -5.66
N HIS A 191 8.25 -0.50 -5.85
CA HIS A 191 8.56 -1.90 -6.11
C HIS A 191 9.63 -2.45 -5.13
N GLN A 192 9.34 -2.40 -3.83
CA GLN A 192 10.28 -2.75 -2.73
C GLN A 192 11.58 -1.93 -2.73
N GLY A 193 11.55 -0.70 -3.26
CA GLY A 193 12.71 0.19 -3.35
C GLY A 193 13.58 -0.05 -4.59
N THR A 194 13.31 -1.07 -5.39
CA THR A 194 14.14 -1.40 -6.57
C THR A 194 14.06 -0.32 -7.66
N LEU A 195 12.95 0.40 -7.78
CA LEU A 195 12.82 1.53 -8.68
C LEU A 195 13.62 2.76 -8.22
N LEU A 196 13.92 2.87 -6.93
CA LEU A 196 14.76 3.95 -6.39
C LEU A 196 16.25 3.61 -6.52
N ASN A 197 16.58 2.31 -6.48
CA ASN A 197 17.92 1.81 -6.69
C ASN A 197 17.86 0.55 -7.57
N THR A 198 17.93 0.76 -8.86
CA THR A 198 17.78 -0.29 -9.89
C THR A 198 18.82 -1.41 -9.79
N ARG A 199 19.98 -1.14 -9.17
CA ARG A 199 21.02 -2.16 -8.91
C ARG A 199 20.57 -3.26 -7.95
N THR A 200 19.48 -3.08 -7.26
CA THR A 200 18.95 -4.03 -6.28
C THR A 200 17.98 -5.05 -6.89
N LEU A 201 17.56 -4.86 -8.14
CA LEU A 201 16.80 -5.87 -8.88
C LEU A 201 17.64 -7.14 -9.14
N PRO A 202 16.99 -8.32 -9.13
CA PRO A 202 17.66 -9.56 -9.54
C PRO A 202 18.31 -9.43 -10.92
N SER A 203 19.48 -10.03 -11.09
CA SER A 203 20.32 -9.85 -12.30
C SER A 203 19.67 -10.29 -13.61
N ASN A 204 18.66 -11.16 -13.54
CA ASN A 204 17.88 -11.62 -14.69
C ASN A 204 16.91 -10.55 -15.23
N PHE A 205 16.73 -9.42 -14.53
CA PHE A 205 15.86 -8.29 -14.94
C PHE A 205 16.65 -7.04 -15.32
N LYS A 206 17.87 -7.21 -15.84
CA LYS A 206 18.75 -6.09 -16.25
C LYS A 206 18.15 -5.23 -17.37
N THR A 207 17.43 -5.86 -18.30
CA THR A 207 16.80 -5.15 -19.42
C THR A 207 15.70 -4.22 -18.89
N GLU A 208 14.84 -4.73 -18.02
CA GLU A 208 13.73 -3.98 -17.43
C GLU A 208 14.26 -2.82 -16.56
N THR A 209 15.34 -3.05 -15.82
CA THR A 209 16.04 -2.01 -15.06
C THR A 209 16.52 -0.88 -15.96
N LYS A 210 17.19 -1.25 -17.08
CA LYS A 210 17.70 -0.28 -18.03
C LYS A 210 16.56 0.50 -18.71
N ASN A 211 15.48 -0.16 -19.07
CA ASN A 211 14.33 0.49 -19.66
C ASN A 211 13.71 1.53 -18.71
N TYR A 212 13.65 1.25 -17.41
CA TYR A 212 13.19 2.23 -16.42
C TYR A 212 14.15 3.42 -16.29
N GLU A 213 15.45 3.19 -16.30
CA GLU A 213 16.45 4.28 -16.27
C GLU A 213 16.36 5.16 -17.51
N GLU A 214 16.19 4.55 -18.70
CA GLU A 214 16.00 5.26 -19.96
C GLU A 214 14.70 6.07 -19.93
N TYR A 215 13.60 5.47 -19.51
CA TYR A 215 12.31 6.14 -19.32
C TYR A 215 12.43 7.39 -18.42
N CYS A 216 13.07 7.29 -17.26
CA CYS A 216 13.30 8.45 -16.40
C CYS A 216 14.13 9.52 -17.08
N LYS A 217 15.19 9.12 -17.78
CA LYS A 217 16.10 10.04 -18.51
C LYS A 217 15.40 10.79 -19.64
N GLU A 218 14.60 10.11 -20.44
CA GLU A 218 13.87 10.68 -21.58
C GLU A 218 12.87 11.75 -21.13
N HIS A 219 12.28 11.55 -19.95
CA HIS A 219 11.35 12.53 -19.35
C HIS A 219 12.04 13.56 -18.43
N GLY A 220 13.36 13.53 -18.30
CA GLY A 220 14.10 14.45 -17.42
C GLY A 220 13.78 14.26 -15.93
N LEU A 221 13.46 13.04 -15.49
CA LEU A 221 13.03 12.70 -14.15
C LEU A 221 14.13 11.98 -13.37
N THR A 222 14.16 12.18 -12.06
CA THR A 222 14.84 11.26 -11.15
C THR A 222 14.04 9.96 -11.04
N SER A 223 14.67 8.88 -10.55
CA SER A 223 13.98 7.60 -10.30
C SER A 223 12.79 7.75 -9.34
N LEU A 224 12.90 8.62 -8.33
CA LEU A 224 11.80 8.95 -7.42
C LEU A 224 10.65 9.62 -8.17
N GLN A 225 10.94 10.62 -8.96
CA GLN A 225 9.93 11.34 -9.77
C GLN A 225 9.27 10.43 -10.80
N GLY A 226 10.04 9.56 -11.48
CA GLY A 226 9.53 8.57 -12.41
C GLY A 226 8.50 7.65 -11.77
N ALA A 227 8.81 7.09 -10.60
CA ALA A 227 7.87 6.23 -9.86
C ALA A 227 6.60 6.99 -9.45
N LEU A 228 6.73 8.18 -8.87
CA LEU A 228 5.59 9.00 -8.42
C LEU A 228 4.72 9.49 -9.58
N SER A 229 5.32 9.78 -10.75
CA SER A 229 4.61 10.24 -11.93
C SER A 229 3.64 9.18 -12.48
N ILE A 230 3.92 7.89 -12.32
CA ILE A 230 2.98 6.81 -12.66
C ILE A 230 1.65 6.98 -11.89
N PHE A 231 1.73 7.26 -10.59
CA PHE A 231 0.53 7.51 -9.78
C PHE A 231 -0.18 8.81 -10.18
N ASP A 232 0.55 9.87 -10.45
CA ASP A 232 -0.06 11.18 -10.76
C ASP A 232 -0.65 11.26 -12.17
N SER A 233 -0.15 10.46 -13.11
CA SER A 233 -0.60 10.42 -14.52
C SER A 233 -1.90 9.62 -14.75
N GLN A 234 -2.50 9.03 -13.71
CA GLN A 234 -3.69 8.20 -13.80
C GLN A 234 -4.84 8.71 -12.91
N ASN A 235 -6.05 8.17 -13.10
CA ASN A 235 -7.24 8.59 -12.39
C ASN A 235 -7.99 7.47 -11.64
N LEU A 236 -7.57 6.21 -11.78
CA LEU A 236 -8.18 5.07 -11.10
C LEU A 236 -7.87 5.10 -9.60
N PHE A 237 -6.59 5.14 -9.25
CA PHE A 237 -6.15 5.18 -7.86
C PHE A 237 -6.26 6.61 -7.31
N LYS A 238 -6.89 6.75 -6.14
CA LYS A 238 -7.13 8.04 -5.48
C LYS A 238 -6.19 8.30 -4.31
N ASN A 239 -5.62 7.25 -3.74
CA ASN A 239 -4.74 7.30 -2.59
C ASN A 239 -3.47 6.48 -2.84
N LEU A 240 -2.34 6.95 -2.35
CA LEU A 240 -1.04 6.31 -2.47
C LEU A 240 -0.51 5.89 -1.10
N VAL A 241 -0.39 4.58 -0.90
CA VAL A 241 0.22 3.99 0.30
C VAL A 241 1.72 3.88 0.09
N ILE A 242 2.49 4.62 0.88
CA ILE A 242 3.96 4.64 0.82
C ILE A 242 4.57 4.20 2.14
N GLY A 243 5.57 3.33 2.08
CA GLY A 243 6.43 3.02 3.22
C GLY A 243 7.77 3.72 3.09
N VAL A 244 8.35 4.09 4.23
CA VAL A 244 9.67 4.73 4.31
C VAL A 244 10.50 4.10 5.41
N SER A 245 11.82 4.17 5.27
CA SER A 245 12.78 3.63 6.25
C SER A 245 13.38 4.70 7.17
N ASN A 246 13.15 5.98 6.90
CA ASN A 246 13.56 7.12 7.74
C ASN A 246 12.81 8.40 7.35
N ALA A 247 12.91 9.43 8.19
CA ALA A 247 12.22 10.71 7.98
C ALA A 247 12.73 11.46 6.73
N ASN A 248 14.01 11.33 6.37
CA ASN A 248 14.54 11.98 5.16
C ASN A 248 13.86 11.46 3.89
N GLN A 249 13.66 10.13 3.77
CA GLN A 249 12.93 9.55 2.63
C GLN A 249 11.51 10.09 2.54
N LEU A 250 10.80 10.23 3.66
CA LEU A 250 9.47 10.84 3.65
C LEU A 250 9.51 12.28 3.17
N GLY A 251 10.48 13.07 3.66
CA GLY A 251 10.69 14.45 3.22
C GLY A 251 10.96 14.58 1.73
N GLU A 252 11.83 13.73 1.18
CA GLU A 252 12.12 13.67 -0.26
C GLU A 252 10.88 13.35 -1.09
N ILE A 253 10.04 12.41 -0.64
CA ILE A 253 8.80 12.04 -1.33
C ILE A 253 7.79 13.19 -1.31
N ILE A 254 7.57 13.81 -0.15
CA ILE A 254 6.62 14.92 0.02
C ILE A 254 7.03 16.14 -0.80
N GLN A 255 8.32 16.45 -0.81
CA GLN A 255 8.87 17.62 -1.51
C GLN A 255 9.12 17.35 -3.01
N SER A 256 9.02 16.10 -3.47
CA SER A 256 9.27 15.76 -4.85
C SER A 256 8.28 16.46 -5.78
N PRO A 257 8.74 17.28 -6.73
CA PRO A 257 7.85 17.83 -7.74
C PRO A 257 7.35 16.68 -8.63
N VAL A 258 6.05 16.46 -8.62
CA VAL A 258 5.41 15.43 -9.43
C VAL A 258 4.90 16.06 -10.72
N THR A 259 5.20 15.44 -11.84
CA THR A 259 4.74 15.88 -13.15
C THR A 259 3.78 14.84 -13.71
N SER A 260 2.52 15.26 -13.88
CA SER A 260 1.55 14.45 -14.62
C SER A 260 1.85 14.57 -16.11
N ILE A 261 2.25 13.48 -16.75
CA ILE A 261 2.51 13.41 -18.18
C ILE A 261 1.61 12.32 -18.75
N ASN A 262 0.53 12.74 -19.43
CA ASN A 262 -0.49 11.80 -19.93
C ASN A 262 0.08 10.73 -20.88
N SER A 263 1.09 11.07 -21.69
CA SER A 263 1.77 10.13 -22.59
C SER A 263 2.63 9.08 -21.87
N MET A 264 3.01 9.31 -20.62
CA MET A 264 3.88 8.39 -19.88
C MET A 264 3.26 7.00 -19.70
N LEU A 265 1.94 6.90 -19.55
CA LEU A 265 1.27 5.61 -19.37
C LEU A 265 1.25 4.75 -20.63
N ASP A 266 1.42 5.35 -21.80
CA ASP A 266 1.50 4.63 -23.08
C ASP A 266 2.90 3.99 -23.29
N GLU A 267 3.89 4.44 -22.53
CA GLU A 267 5.29 4.01 -22.62
C GLU A 267 5.67 2.98 -21.55
N VAL A 268 4.82 2.78 -20.52
CA VAL A 268 5.10 1.79 -19.48
C VAL A 268 4.91 0.37 -20.02
N PRO A 269 5.78 -0.58 -19.64
CA PRO A 269 5.68 -1.94 -20.13
C PRO A 269 4.41 -2.63 -19.61
N THR A 270 3.86 -3.53 -20.42
CA THR A 270 2.72 -4.39 -20.06
C THR A 270 3.07 -5.86 -20.26
N GLY A 271 2.37 -6.76 -19.57
CA GLY A 271 2.57 -8.21 -19.75
C GLY A 271 3.93 -8.72 -19.27
N LEU A 272 4.55 -8.04 -18.32
CA LEU A 272 5.83 -8.45 -17.74
C LEU A 272 5.71 -9.77 -16.97
N PRO A 273 6.81 -10.53 -16.84
CA PRO A 273 6.82 -11.80 -16.10
C PRO A 273 6.36 -11.62 -14.65
N LYS A 274 5.53 -12.56 -14.16
CA LYS A 274 5.03 -12.55 -12.78
C LYS A 274 6.16 -12.49 -11.75
N GLN A 275 7.29 -13.13 -12.02
CA GLN A 275 8.49 -13.09 -11.18
C GLN A 275 9.08 -11.68 -11.02
N LEU A 276 8.88 -10.79 -12.00
CA LEU A 276 9.29 -9.39 -11.88
C LEU A 276 8.26 -8.58 -11.09
N ILE A 277 7.00 -8.68 -11.47
CA ILE A 277 5.93 -7.81 -10.93
C ILE A 277 5.53 -8.14 -9.50
N ASP A 278 5.76 -9.38 -9.03
CA ASP A 278 5.39 -9.84 -7.68
C ASP A 278 6.62 -10.13 -6.81
N PRO A 279 7.03 -9.18 -5.94
CA PRO A 279 8.20 -9.38 -5.08
C PRO A 279 8.10 -10.56 -4.10
N ARG A 280 6.90 -11.10 -3.86
CA ARG A 280 6.73 -12.30 -3.00
C ARG A 280 7.36 -13.55 -3.62
N LEU A 281 7.56 -13.53 -4.94
CA LEU A 281 8.20 -14.62 -5.69
C LEU A 281 9.72 -14.49 -5.77
N TRP A 282 10.29 -13.42 -5.23
CA TRP A 282 11.75 -13.26 -5.20
C TRP A 282 12.37 -14.15 -4.16
N THR A 283 13.32 -14.97 -4.59
CA THR A 283 14.14 -15.74 -3.66
C THR A 283 15.19 -14.82 -3.05
N THR A 284 15.20 -14.69 -1.73
CA THR A 284 16.34 -14.10 -1.01
C THR A 284 17.57 -14.94 -1.26
N LYS A 285 18.60 -14.33 -1.87
CA LYS A 285 19.92 -14.96 -1.93
C LYS A 285 20.68 -14.70 -0.64
#